data_0056831b9a7d13264b88d3fe48f7c66f
#
_entry.id   0056831b9a7d13264b88d3fe48f7c66f
#
_cell.length_a   1.000
_cell.length_b   1.000
_cell.length_c   1.000
_cell.angle_alpha   90.00
_cell.angle_beta   90.00
_cell.angle_gamma   90.00
#
_symmetry.space_group_name_H-M   'P 1'
#
loop_
_entity.id
_entity.type
_entity.pdbx_description
1 polymer ?
#
loop_
_entity_poly.entity_id
_entity_poly.type
_entity_poly.pdbx_seq_one_letter_code
_entity_poly.pdbx_strand_id
1 'polypeptide(L)'
;MVNLVCMDEPKKKRITDEKTALIKAEQFCAYQERSQQEVREKLYDMGMYPTGVESVISQLITSNFLNEERFAKAYAQGKFRMNGWGRIKIKQGLKFKRVPDKLINKALQLLDGDEYLSVLQKIMEKKQHQLHETDTFKRRYKLQQYAMSRGFESDLINDVLKASEL
;
A
#
# COMPACT_ATOMS: atom_id res chain seq x y z
N MET A 1 12.16 -37.15 32.04
CA MET A 1 13.22 -36.30 31.46
C MET A 1 12.90 -36.12 29.97
N VAL A 2 12.35 -34.99 29.59
CA VAL A 2 12.01 -34.69 28.19
C VAL A 2 13.10 -33.76 27.68
N ASN A 3 13.96 -34.27 26.78
CA ASN A 3 14.99 -33.48 26.11
C ASN A 3 14.31 -32.46 25.19
N LEU A 4 14.34 -31.19 25.59
CA LEU A 4 14.06 -30.07 24.69
C LEU A 4 15.22 -29.95 23.69
N VAL A 5 15.07 -30.51 22.51
CA VAL A 5 15.94 -30.22 21.37
C VAL A 5 15.64 -28.81 20.94
N CYS A 6 16.50 -27.85 21.33
CA CYS A 6 16.54 -26.55 20.72
C CYS A 6 16.87 -26.73 19.24
N MET A 7 15.88 -26.60 18.37
CA MET A 7 16.09 -26.45 16.93
C MET A 7 16.78 -25.11 16.70
N ASP A 8 18.11 -25.14 16.53
CA ASP A 8 18.87 -24.00 16.03
C ASP A 8 18.34 -23.66 14.63
N GLU A 9 17.56 -22.59 14.52
CA GLU A 9 17.23 -22.02 13.22
C GLU A 9 18.54 -21.63 12.52
N PRO A 10 18.71 -21.96 11.22
CA PRO A 10 19.93 -21.64 10.50
C PRO A 10 20.14 -20.14 10.52
N LYS A 11 21.19 -19.67 11.20
CA LYS A 11 21.58 -18.25 11.26
C LYS A 11 21.71 -17.72 9.84
N LYS A 12 20.77 -16.88 9.40
CA LYS A 12 20.84 -16.19 8.09
C LYS A 12 22.23 -15.57 7.96
N LYS A 13 22.94 -15.92 6.90
CA LYS A 13 24.29 -15.44 6.60
C LYS A 13 24.24 -13.92 6.51
N ARG A 14 24.83 -13.19 7.47
CA ARG A 14 24.85 -11.73 7.48
C ARG A 14 25.66 -11.23 6.29
N ILE A 15 25.09 -10.29 5.53
CA ILE A 15 25.79 -9.59 4.46
C ILE A 15 26.39 -8.34 5.10
N THR A 16 27.71 -8.34 5.27
CA THR A 16 28.47 -7.20 5.82
C THR A 16 29.08 -6.33 4.72
N ASP A 17 29.09 -6.81 3.48
CA ASP A 17 29.63 -6.10 2.33
C ASP A 17 28.58 -5.24 1.65
N GLU A 18 28.78 -3.91 1.64
CA GLU A 18 27.86 -2.92 1.05
C GLU A 18 27.67 -3.15 -0.45
N LYS A 19 28.68 -3.60 -1.19
CA LYS A 19 28.57 -3.84 -2.63
C LYS A 19 27.59 -4.97 -2.93
N THR A 20 27.72 -6.06 -2.20
CA THR A 20 26.78 -7.20 -2.34
C THR A 20 25.36 -6.81 -1.94
N ALA A 21 25.21 -6.01 -0.86
CA ALA A 21 23.90 -5.50 -0.43
C ALA A 21 23.29 -4.56 -1.47
N LEU A 22 24.08 -3.67 -2.04
CA LEU A 22 23.65 -2.74 -3.08
C LEU A 22 23.08 -3.49 -4.30
N ILE A 23 23.83 -4.45 -4.85
CA ILE A 23 23.38 -5.25 -6.01
C ILE A 23 22.05 -5.94 -5.72
N LYS A 24 21.88 -6.53 -4.54
CA LYS A 24 20.63 -7.19 -4.16
C LYS A 24 19.48 -6.19 -3.98
N ALA A 25 19.76 -5.02 -3.45
CA ALA A 25 18.77 -3.96 -3.29
C ALA A 25 18.36 -3.34 -4.64
N GLU A 26 19.30 -3.19 -5.59
CA GLU A 26 19.01 -2.79 -6.97
C GLU A 26 18.06 -3.78 -7.64
N GLN A 27 18.34 -5.08 -7.55
CA GLN A 27 17.45 -6.13 -8.06
C GLN A 27 16.07 -6.08 -7.41
N PHE A 28 15.99 -5.82 -6.10
CA PHE A 28 14.74 -5.70 -5.37
C PHE A 28 13.91 -4.50 -5.82
N CYS A 29 14.55 -3.36 -6.11
CA CYS A 29 13.92 -2.16 -6.65
C CYS A 29 13.57 -2.29 -8.14
N ALA A 30 14.38 -3.00 -8.93
CA ALA A 30 14.13 -3.22 -10.35
C ALA A 30 12.92 -4.11 -10.62
N TYR A 31 12.62 -5.05 -9.73
CA TYR A 31 11.45 -5.93 -9.85
C TYR A 31 10.11 -5.17 -9.76
N GLN A 32 10.02 -4.21 -8.83
CA GLN A 32 8.87 -3.30 -8.69
C GLN A 32 9.26 -2.08 -7.85
N GLU A 33 8.51 -1.00 -7.97
CA GLU A 33 8.70 0.18 -7.12
C GLU A 33 8.62 -0.17 -5.64
N ARG A 34 9.56 0.37 -4.86
CA ARG A 34 9.68 0.16 -3.42
C ARG A 34 9.72 1.48 -2.66
N SER A 35 9.16 1.51 -1.45
CA SER A 35 9.39 2.61 -0.53
C SER A 35 10.79 2.51 0.10
N GLN A 36 11.34 3.64 0.56
CA GLN A 36 12.58 3.63 1.32
C GLN A 36 12.48 2.73 2.55
N GLN A 37 11.30 2.70 3.19
CA GLN A 37 11.07 1.84 4.36
C GLN A 37 11.17 0.34 4.01
N GLU A 38 10.59 -0.09 2.89
CA GLU A 38 10.68 -1.50 2.44
C GLU A 38 12.13 -1.89 2.12
N VAL A 39 12.89 -0.99 1.51
CA VAL A 39 14.32 -1.23 1.23
C VAL A 39 15.11 -1.29 2.53
N ARG A 40 14.84 -0.39 3.48
CA ARG A 40 15.49 -0.37 4.81
C ARG A 40 15.27 -1.68 5.55
N GLU A 41 14.04 -2.13 5.62
CA GLU A 41 13.67 -3.41 6.25
C GLU A 41 14.37 -4.58 5.56
N LYS A 42 14.40 -4.60 4.22
CA LYS A 42 15.09 -5.63 3.44
C LYS A 42 16.59 -5.67 3.75
N LEU A 43 17.26 -4.53 3.88
CA LEU A 43 18.68 -4.45 4.20
C LEU A 43 18.98 -4.88 5.64
N TYR A 44 18.10 -4.54 6.60
CA TYR A 44 18.19 -5.08 7.96
C TYR A 44 18.01 -6.59 8.01
N ASP A 45 17.07 -7.13 7.25
CA ASP A 45 16.86 -8.59 7.14
C ASP A 45 18.08 -9.31 6.53
N MET A 46 18.88 -8.62 5.73
CA MET A 46 20.16 -9.12 5.24
C MET A 46 21.28 -9.06 6.31
N GLY A 47 21.02 -8.43 7.45
CA GLY A 47 21.96 -8.32 8.56
C GLY A 47 22.91 -7.11 8.47
N MET A 48 22.57 -6.09 7.68
CA MET A 48 23.37 -4.87 7.60
C MET A 48 23.23 -4.01 8.85
N TYR A 49 24.30 -3.27 9.16
CA TYR A 49 24.31 -2.25 10.22
C TYR A 49 23.63 -0.95 9.73
N PRO A 50 23.08 -0.12 10.65
CA PRO A 50 22.33 1.08 10.30
C PRO A 50 23.08 2.04 9.37
N THR A 51 24.38 2.26 9.60
CA THR A 51 25.23 3.14 8.77
C THR A 51 25.34 2.63 7.33
N GLY A 52 25.52 1.33 7.14
CA GLY A 52 25.57 0.71 5.81
C GLY A 52 24.21 0.73 5.11
N VAL A 53 23.11 0.57 5.86
CA VAL A 53 21.74 0.65 5.33
C VAL A 53 21.50 2.04 4.72
N GLU A 54 21.78 3.12 5.43
CA GLU A 54 21.57 4.48 4.92
C GLU A 54 22.52 4.82 3.77
N SER A 55 23.77 4.30 3.77
CA SER A 55 24.70 4.39 2.65
C SER A 55 24.13 3.77 1.37
N VAL A 56 23.62 2.53 1.45
CA VAL A 56 23.03 1.83 0.31
C VAL A 56 21.76 2.55 -0.18
N ILE A 57 20.89 3.01 0.72
CA ILE A 57 19.68 3.77 0.34
C ILE A 57 20.07 5.05 -0.42
N SER A 58 21.06 5.79 0.06
CA SER A 58 21.56 6.99 -0.62
C SER A 58 22.07 6.70 -2.04
N GLN A 59 22.80 5.61 -2.21
CA GLN A 59 23.28 5.18 -3.54
C GLN A 59 22.13 4.81 -4.46
N LEU A 60 21.11 4.06 -3.98
CA LEU A 60 19.93 3.69 -4.75
C LEU A 60 19.10 4.90 -5.20
N ILE A 61 19.01 5.93 -4.37
CA ILE A 61 18.35 7.20 -4.71
C ILE A 61 19.14 7.93 -5.79
N THR A 62 20.45 8.04 -5.62
CA THR A 62 21.35 8.72 -6.57
C THR A 62 21.35 8.05 -7.93
N SER A 63 21.34 6.72 -7.98
CA SER A 63 21.25 5.92 -9.22
C SER A 63 19.81 5.77 -9.76
N ASN A 64 18.82 6.40 -9.11
CA ASN A 64 17.40 6.36 -9.47
C ASN A 64 16.76 4.96 -9.48
N PHE A 65 17.36 3.98 -8.84
CA PHE A 65 16.69 2.71 -8.55
C PHE A 65 15.57 2.86 -7.52
N LEU A 66 15.75 3.76 -6.55
CA LEU A 66 14.80 4.04 -5.49
C LEU A 66 14.25 5.46 -5.62
N ASN A 67 12.94 5.59 -5.81
CA ASN A 67 12.27 6.87 -5.96
C ASN A 67 10.93 6.86 -5.23
N GLU A 68 10.85 7.56 -4.11
CA GLU A 68 9.67 7.60 -3.23
C GLU A 68 8.43 8.19 -3.91
N GLU A 69 8.60 9.19 -4.78
CA GLU A 69 7.48 9.78 -5.52
C GLU A 69 6.92 8.79 -6.54
N ARG A 70 7.79 8.11 -7.28
CA ARG A 70 7.41 7.08 -8.25
C ARG A 70 6.71 5.92 -7.56
N PHE A 71 7.23 5.48 -6.41
CA PHE A 71 6.57 4.49 -5.56
C PHE A 71 5.18 4.93 -5.11
N ALA A 72 5.03 6.14 -4.56
CA ALA A 72 3.74 6.64 -4.08
C ALA A 72 2.68 6.66 -5.18
N LYS A 73 3.05 7.11 -6.40
CA LYS A 73 2.17 7.11 -7.57
C LYS A 73 1.75 5.71 -7.98
N ALA A 74 2.71 4.79 -8.13
CA ALA A 74 2.44 3.41 -8.51
C ALA A 74 1.57 2.70 -7.47
N TYR A 75 1.84 2.90 -6.19
CA TYR A 75 1.04 2.36 -5.10
C TYR A 75 -0.40 2.88 -5.13
N ALA A 76 -0.59 4.19 -5.24
CA ALA A 76 -1.92 4.80 -5.26
C ALA A 76 -2.76 4.28 -6.45
N GLN A 77 -2.21 4.31 -7.65
CA GLN A 77 -2.90 3.82 -8.85
C GLN A 77 -3.18 2.32 -8.79
N GLY A 78 -2.21 1.52 -8.36
CA GLY A 78 -2.37 0.07 -8.24
C GLY A 78 -3.43 -0.31 -7.22
N LYS A 79 -3.41 0.28 -6.02
CA LYS A 79 -4.42 0.00 -4.97
C LYS A 79 -5.81 0.48 -5.37
N PHE A 80 -5.91 1.60 -6.04
CA PHE A 80 -7.17 2.10 -6.58
C PHE A 80 -7.75 1.17 -7.66
N ARG A 81 -7.01 0.92 -8.74
CA ARG A 81 -7.49 0.17 -9.91
C ARG A 81 -7.67 -1.33 -9.66
N MET A 82 -6.70 -1.95 -8.98
CA MET A 82 -6.72 -3.40 -8.76
C MET A 82 -7.54 -3.81 -7.53
N ASN A 83 -7.49 -3.01 -6.45
CA ASN A 83 -8.13 -3.36 -5.19
C ASN A 83 -9.41 -2.57 -4.90
N GLY A 84 -9.73 -1.53 -5.68
CA GLY A 84 -10.87 -0.65 -5.43
C GLY A 84 -10.76 0.08 -4.08
N TRP A 85 -9.56 0.58 -3.74
CA TRP A 85 -9.36 1.34 -2.52
C TRP A 85 -9.60 2.82 -2.76
N GLY A 86 -10.30 3.47 -1.81
CA GLY A 86 -10.46 4.91 -1.78
C GLY A 86 -9.23 5.63 -1.21
N ARG A 87 -9.21 6.95 -1.37
CA ARG A 87 -8.07 7.81 -0.99
C ARG A 87 -7.68 7.69 0.49
N ILE A 88 -8.65 7.52 1.39
CA ILE A 88 -8.39 7.38 2.83
C ILE A 88 -7.54 6.14 3.11
N LYS A 89 -7.92 4.99 2.55
CA LYS A 89 -7.21 3.73 2.75
C LYS A 89 -5.84 3.71 2.07
N ILE A 90 -5.73 4.30 0.88
CA ILE A 90 -4.45 4.47 0.17
C ILE A 90 -3.51 5.34 0.99
N LYS A 91 -4.01 6.48 1.51
CA LYS A 91 -3.24 7.38 2.39
C LYS A 91 -2.70 6.66 3.62
N GLN A 92 -3.55 5.87 4.29
CA GLN A 92 -3.14 5.07 5.45
C GLN A 92 -2.04 4.07 5.08
N GLY A 93 -2.18 3.36 3.96
CA GLY A 93 -1.17 2.42 3.47
C GLY A 93 0.17 3.08 3.16
N LEU A 94 0.16 4.26 2.52
CA LEU A 94 1.37 5.02 2.24
C LEU A 94 2.02 5.58 3.52
N LYS A 95 1.22 6.04 4.49
CA LYS A 95 1.73 6.44 5.82
C LYS A 95 2.39 5.29 6.56
N PHE A 96 1.80 4.11 6.53
CA PHE A 96 2.40 2.92 7.13
C PHE A 96 3.78 2.60 6.51
N LYS A 97 3.97 2.89 5.23
CA LYS A 97 5.26 2.78 4.52
C LYS A 97 6.17 3.99 4.70
N ARG A 98 5.82 4.90 5.62
CA ARG A 98 6.58 6.12 5.97
C ARG A 98 6.83 7.07 4.79
N VAL A 99 5.95 7.06 3.79
CA VAL A 99 6.00 8.02 2.70
C VAL A 99 5.63 9.42 3.22
N PRO A 100 6.37 10.48 2.87
CA PRO A 100 6.05 11.86 3.29
C PRO A 100 4.68 12.33 2.80
N ASP A 101 3.95 13.07 3.64
CA ASP A 101 2.59 13.56 3.32
C ASP A 101 2.52 14.36 2.01
N LYS A 102 3.56 15.14 1.68
CA LYS A 102 3.65 15.87 0.41
C LYS A 102 3.57 14.95 -0.81
N LEU A 103 4.28 13.82 -0.79
CA LEU A 103 4.27 12.84 -1.87
C LEU A 103 2.97 12.04 -1.90
N ILE A 104 2.40 11.73 -0.74
CA ILE A 104 1.09 11.09 -0.63
C ILE A 104 0.03 11.97 -1.29
N ASN A 105 -0.05 13.25 -0.92
CA ASN A 105 -1.04 14.18 -1.47
C ASN A 105 -0.89 14.31 -2.99
N LYS A 106 0.36 14.43 -3.48
CA LYS A 106 0.64 14.46 -4.92
C LYS A 106 0.17 13.19 -5.64
N ALA A 107 0.41 12.02 -5.06
CA ALA A 107 -0.03 10.75 -5.63
C ALA A 107 -1.57 10.62 -5.66
N LEU A 108 -2.26 11.06 -4.61
CA LEU A 108 -3.72 11.01 -4.52
C LEU A 108 -4.41 11.99 -5.49
N GLN A 109 -3.79 13.15 -5.77
CA GLN A 109 -4.29 14.12 -6.75
C GLN A 109 -4.26 13.59 -8.20
N LEU A 110 -3.44 12.58 -8.49
CA LEU A 110 -3.37 11.95 -9.80
C LEU A 110 -4.49 10.94 -10.06
N LEU A 111 -5.31 10.62 -9.05
CA LEU A 111 -6.49 9.78 -9.23
C LEU A 111 -7.58 10.61 -9.91
N ASP A 112 -7.96 10.21 -11.12
CA ASP A 112 -9.00 10.87 -11.90
C ASP A 112 -10.35 10.86 -11.16
N GLY A 113 -11.03 12.00 -11.12
CA GLY A 113 -12.26 12.17 -10.35
C GLY A 113 -13.44 11.35 -10.90
N ASP A 114 -13.58 11.30 -12.22
CA ASP A 114 -14.68 10.57 -12.87
C ASP A 114 -14.45 9.05 -12.76
N GLU A 115 -13.20 8.61 -12.98
CA GLU A 115 -12.81 7.21 -12.73
C GLU A 115 -13.06 6.84 -11.27
N TYR A 116 -12.77 7.75 -10.33
CA TYR A 116 -12.92 7.52 -8.89
C TYR A 116 -14.39 7.28 -8.49
N LEU A 117 -15.31 8.11 -8.98
CA LEU A 117 -16.75 7.94 -8.77
C LEU A 117 -17.28 6.66 -9.43
N SER A 118 -16.85 6.38 -10.65
CA SER A 118 -17.23 5.15 -11.37
C SER A 118 -16.79 3.88 -10.61
N VAL A 119 -15.58 3.87 -10.05
CA VAL A 119 -15.11 2.73 -9.24
C VAL A 119 -15.93 2.60 -7.96
N LEU A 120 -16.21 3.71 -7.26
CA LEU A 120 -17.06 3.70 -6.06
C LEU A 120 -18.45 3.11 -6.38
N GLN A 121 -19.11 3.57 -7.44
CA GLN A 121 -20.40 3.08 -7.85
C GLN A 121 -20.36 1.57 -8.13
N LYS A 122 -19.41 1.11 -8.95
CA LYS A 122 -19.24 -0.31 -9.30
C LYS A 122 -19.02 -1.21 -8.07
N ILE A 123 -18.23 -0.80 -7.10
CA ILE A 123 -18.03 -1.63 -5.90
C ILE A 123 -19.27 -1.67 -5.02
N MET A 124 -20.05 -0.59 -4.96
CA MET A 124 -21.31 -0.54 -4.22
C MET A 124 -22.39 -1.41 -4.89
N GLU A 125 -22.56 -1.30 -6.21
CA GLU A 125 -23.46 -2.15 -6.99
C GLU A 125 -23.12 -3.64 -6.82
N LYS A 126 -21.83 -4.00 -6.97
CA LYS A 126 -21.37 -5.38 -6.76
C LYS A 126 -21.69 -5.86 -5.34
N LYS A 127 -21.50 -5.00 -4.33
CA LYS A 127 -21.82 -5.34 -2.95
C LYS A 127 -23.32 -5.49 -2.73
N GLN A 128 -24.15 -4.65 -3.33
CA GLN A 128 -25.62 -4.73 -3.27
C GLN A 128 -26.11 -6.09 -3.76
N HIS A 129 -25.62 -6.60 -4.88
CA HIS A 129 -25.99 -7.92 -5.41
C HIS A 129 -25.62 -9.09 -4.47
N GLN A 130 -24.67 -8.87 -3.55
CA GLN A 130 -24.26 -9.87 -2.56
C GLN A 130 -25.04 -9.77 -1.24
N LEU A 131 -25.82 -8.69 -1.07
CA LEU A 131 -26.59 -8.48 0.16
C LEU A 131 -27.99 -9.09 0.00
N HIS A 132 -28.35 -9.96 0.94
CA HIS A 132 -29.71 -10.53 1.04
C HIS A 132 -30.60 -9.70 1.98
N GLU A 133 -30.29 -8.42 2.17
CA GLU A 133 -31.03 -7.51 3.04
C GLU A 133 -32.23 -6.92 2.29
N THR A 134 -33.44 -7.16 2.79
CA THR A 134 -34.69 -6.66 2.20
C THR A 134 -35.05 -5.26 2.71
N ASP A 135 -34.65 -4.92 3.94
CA ASP A 135 -34.86 -3.60 4.50
C ASP A 135 -33.95 -2.58 3.83
N THR A 136 -34.54 -1.59 3.18
CA THR A 136 -33.83 -0.57 2.41
C THR A 136 -32.86 0.25 3.28
N PHE A 137 -33.28 0.62 4.50
CA PHE A 137 -32.44 1.40 5.40
C PHE A 137 -31.20 0.60 5.84
N LYS A 138 -31.40 -0.64 6.27
CA LYS A 138 -30.31 -1.54 6.65
C LYS A 138 -29.38 -1.84 5.49
N ARG A 139 -29.93 -2.03 4.29
CA ARG A 139 -29.15 -2.26 3.07
C ARG A 139 -28.25 -1.07 2.77
N ARG A 140 -28.79 0.17 2.77
CA ARG A 140 -28.02 1.39 2.55
C ARG A 140 -26.92 1.57 3.62
N TYR A 141 -27.22 1.30 4.88
CA TYR A 141 -26.24 1.33 5.95
C TYR A 141 -25.09 0.34 5.70
N LYS A 142 -25.39 -0.90 5.33
CA LYS A 142 -24.37 -1.92 4.99
C LYS A 142 -23.51 -1.53 3.80
N LEU A 143 -24.08 -0.92 2.78
CA LEU A 143 -23.37 -0.40 1.62
C LEU A 143 -22.42 0.75 2.01
N GLN A 144 -22.91 1.69 2.81
CA GLN A 144 -22.11 2.79 3.34
C GLN A 144 -20.91 2.28 4.14
N GLN A 145 -21.14 1.37 5.10
CA GLN A 145 -20.08 0.77 5.90
C GLN A 145 -19.03 0.04 5.03
N TYR A 146 -19.49 -0.68 4.02
CA TYR A 146 -18.61 -1.36 3.08
C TYR A 146 -17.73 -0.37 2.30
N ALA A 147 -18.30 0.68 1.73
CA ALA A 147 -17.55 1.69 0.98
C ALA A 147 -16.56 2.46 1.88
N MET A 148 -16.96 2.79 3.11
CA MET A 148 -16.07 3.38 4.12
C MET A 148 -14.91 2.44 4.48
N SER A 149 -15.15 1.15 4.61
CA SER A 149 -14.09 0.15 4.89
C SER A 149 -13.09 0.01 3.72
N ARG A 150 -13.53 0.38 2.51
CA ARG A 150 -12.67 0.48 1.33
C ARG A 150 -11.89 1.80 1.28
N GLY A 151 -12.21 2.76 2.14
CA GLY A 151 -11.52 4.03 2.29
C GLY A 151 -12.03 5.14 1.38
N PHE A 152 -13.29 5.06 0.95
CA PHE A 152 -13.95 6.16 0.24
C PHE A 152 -14.51 7.18 1.24
N GLU A 153 -14.61 8.43 0.80
CA GLU A 153 -15.08 9.55 1.59
C GLU A 153 -16.62 9.48 1.78
N SER A 154 -17.10 9.77 2.98
CA SER A 154 -18.52 9.65 3.34
C SER A 154 -19.44 10.53 2.49
N ASP A 155 -18.98 11.72 2.10
CA ASP A 155 -19.75 12.64 1.27
C ASP A 155 -20.01 12.05 -0.12
N LEU A 156 -18.96 11.52 -0.76
CA LEU A 156 -19.09 10.86 -2.07
C LEU A 156 -19.96 9.60 -2.00
N ILE A 157 -19.84 8.81 -0.91
CA ILE A 157 -20.68 7.63 -0.69
C ILE A 157 -22.16 8.05 -0.59
N ASN A 158 -22.45 9.11 0.15
CA ASN A 158 -23.80 9.62 0.31
C ASN A 158 -24.38 10.14 -1.01
N ASP A 159 -23.56 10.82 -1.82
CA ASP A 159 -23.97 11.32 -3.12
C ASP A 159 -24.30 10.15 -4.09
N VAL A 160 -23.49 9.11 -4.11
CA VAL A 160 -23.78 7.90 -4.90
C VAL A 160 -25.05 7.21 -4.41
N LEU A 161 -25.26 7.10 -3.08
CA LEU A 161 -26.49 6.50 -2.52
C LEU A 161 -27.75 7.32 -2.79
N LYS A 162 -27.64 8.65 -2.99
CA LYS A 162 -28.77 9.50 -3.36
C LYS A 162 -29.07 9.46 -4.85
N ALA A 163 -28.02 9.39 -5.68
CA ALA A 163 -28.14 9.44 -7.15
C ALA A 163 -28.58 8.09 -7.76
N SER A 164 -28.30 7.01 -7.05
CA SER A 164 -28.64 5.65 -7.46
C SER A 164 -29.77 5.07 -6.60
N GLU A 165 -30.60 4.19 -7.17
CA GLU A 165 -31.65 3.46 -6.44
C GLU A 165 -31.07 2.35 -5.53
N LEU A 166 -29.87 2.55 -5.02
CA LEU A 166 -29.13 1.61 -4.18
C LEU A 166 -29.66 1.56 -2.74
#